data_1562725554da673b7301317ed6f6a44d
#
_entry.id   1562725554da673b7301317ed6f6a44d
#
_cell.length_a   1.000
_cell.length_b   1.000
_cell.length_c   1.000
_cell.angle_alpha   90.00
_cell.angle_beta   90.00
_cell.angle_gamma   90.00
#
_symmetry.space_group_name_H-M   'P 1'
#
loop_
_entity.id
_entity.type
_entity.pdbx_description
1 polymer ?
#
loop_
_entity_poly.entity_id
_entity_poly.type
_entity_poly.pdbx_seq_one_letter_code
_entity_poly.pdbx_strand_id
1 'polypeptide(L)'
;MVSLQSHIQIPEDVLFHDLDGEAVLLNLENGKYYGLDRLGTEIWTMLSEDGHVARAYQAILDSYDVEPERLQADLLALLEKFAEQGLIVVQDPAAVDGA
;
A
#
# COMPACT_ATOMS: atom_id res chain seq x y z
N MET A 1 -2.91 -9.97 -8.73
CA MET A 1 -1.48 -9.62 -8.63
C MET A 1 -1.30 -8.11 -8.70
N VAL A 2 -0.49 -7.55 -7.80
CA VAL A 2 -0.27 -6.10 -7.75
C VAL A 2 0.70 -5.67 -8.85
N SER A 3 0.41 -4.54 -9.48
CA SER A 3 1.30 -3.92 -10.45
C SER A 3 1.31 -2.41 -10.23
N LEU A 4 2.17 -1.70 -10.96
CA LEU A 4 2.20 -0.24 -10.88
C LEU A 4 0.90 0.41 -11.40
N GLN A 5 0.12 -0.31 -12.18
CA GLN A 5 -1.16 0.17 -12.70
C GLN A 5 -2.33 -0.16 -11.79
N SER A 6 -2.09 -0.91 -10.71
CA SER A 6 -3.17 -1.30 -9.80
C SER A 6 -3.71 -0.11 -9.02
N HIS A 7 -4.97 -0.21 -8.66
CA HIS A 7 -5.63 0.71 -7.74
C HIS A 7 -5.85 -0.01 -6.43
N ILE A 8 -5.53 0.65 -5.32
CA ILE A 8 -5.64 0.07 -3.99
C ILE A 8 -6.84 0.67 -3.28
N GLN A 9 -7.63 -0.19 -2.66
CA GLN A 9 -8.74 0.23 -1.83
C GLN A 9 -8.50 -0.29 -0.42
N ILE A 10 -8.70 0.56 0.58
CA ILE A 10 -8.51 0.18 1.98
C ILE A 10 -9.86 -0.12 2.58
N PRO A 11 -10.08 -1.35 3.08
CA PRO A 11 -11.35 -1.71 3.72
C PRO A 11 -11.65 -0.86 4.95
N GLU A 12 -12.92 -0.63 5.23
CA GLU A 12 -13.34 0.14 6.40
C GLU A 12 -12.93 -0.52 7.71
N ASP A 13 -12.72 -1.83 7.70
CA ASP A 13 -12.33 -2.59 8.89
C ASP A 13 -10.85 -2.47 9.24
N VAL A 14 -10.08 -1.74 8.44
CA VAL A 14 -8.66 -1.52 8.70
C VAL A 14 -8.47 -0.14 9.29
N LEU A 15 -8.00 -0.09 10.52
CA LEU A 15 -7.74 1.17 11.22
C LEU A 15 -6.25 1.51 11.14
N PHE A 16 -5.97 2.79 11.04
CA PHE A 16 -4.62 3.31 10.93
C PHE A 16 -4.36 4.25 12.11
N HIS A 17 -3.24 4.03 12.79
CA HIS A 17 -2.87 4.89 13.90
C HIS A 17 -1.39 5.27 13.75
N ASP A 18 -1.14 6.55 13.54
CA ASP A 18 0.21 7.07 13.35
C ASP A 18 0.83 7.39 14.71
N LEU A 19 1.90 6.67 15.03
CA LEU A 19 2.64 6.85 16.27
C LEU A 19 3.98 7.51 15.96
N ASP A 20 3.92 8.81 15.71
CA ASP A 20 5.12 9.62 15.51
C ASP A 20 5.92 9.20 14.27
N GLY A 21 5.22 8.97 13.17
CA GLY A 21 5.85 8.63 11.89
C GLY A 21 5.97 7.15 11.61
N GLU A 22 5.64 6.31 12.59
CA GLU A 22 5.58 4.86 12.43
C GLU A 22 4.18 4.43 12.79
N ALA A 23 3.46 3.90 11.83
CA ALA A 23 2.06 3.60 12.02
C ALA A 23 1.81 2.16 12.45
N VAL A 24 0.67 1.95 13.07
CA VAL A 24 0.15 0.63 13.34
C VAL A 24 -1.18 0.49 12.62
N LEU A 25 -1.34 -0.63 11.93
CA LEU A 25 -2.60 -1.00 11.30
C LEU A 25 -3.29 -2.04 12.17
N LEU A 26 -4.59 -1.89 12.35
CA LEU A 26 -5.39 -2.89 13.04
C LEU A 26 -6.47 -3.38 12.09
N ASN A 27 -6.48 -4.68 11.84
CA ASN A 27 -7.53 -5.31 11.07
C ASN A 27 -8.61 -5.78 12.02
N LEU A 28 -9.76 -5.10 12.03
CA LEU A 28 -10.84 -5.42 12.95
C LEU A 28 -11.50 -6.78 12.67
N GLU A 29 -11.38 -7.26 11.44
CA GLU A 29 -11.97 -8.53 11.08
C GLU A 29 -11.29 -9.72 11.78
N ASN A 30 -9.96 -9.67 11.90
CA ASN A 30 -9.20 -10.76 12.53
C ASN A 30 -8.48 -10.35 13.82
N GLY A 31 -8.55 -9.07 14.20
CA GLY A 31 -7.93 -8.58 15.42
C GLY A 31 -6.41 -8.49 15.40
N LYS A 32 -5.80 -8.61 14.23
CA LYS A 32 -4.34 -8.58 14.13
C LYS A 32 -3.81 -7.17 13.92
N TYR A 33 -2.62 -6.94 14.47
CA TYR A 33 -1.89 -5.68 14.33
C TYR A 33 -0.74 -5.83 13.37
N TYR A 34 -0.44 -4.76 12.65
CA TYR A 34 0.70 -4.71 11.73
C TYR A 34 1.43 -3.39 11.93
N GLY A 35 2.72 -3.45 12.25
CA GLY A 35 3.53 -2.25 12.38
C GLY A 35 4.14 -1.85 11.04
N LEU A 36 4.16 -0.56 10.77
CA LEU A 36 4.79 0.00 9.57
C LEU A 36 5.96 0.88 10.01
N ASP A 37 7.10 0.74 9.33
CA ASP A 37 8.20 1.66 9.51
C ASP A 37 7.85 3.00 8.83
N ARG A 38 8.78 3.95 8.87
CA ARG A 38 8.51 5.28 8.32
C ARG A 38 8.15 5.23 6.84
N LEU A 39 8.90 4.46 6.05
CA LEU A 39 8.62 4.37 4.61
C LEU A 39 7.29 3.67 4.35
N GLY A 40 7.00 2.59 5.05
CA GLY A 40 5.72 1.90 4.94
C GLY A 40 4.56 2.80 5.31
N THR A 41 4.74 3.63 6.33
CA THR A 41 3.72 4.60 6.76
C THR A 41 3.46 5.64 5.67
N GLU A 42 4.52 6.14 5.02
CA GLU A 42 4.37 7.09 3.93
C GLU A 42 3.63 6.47 2.74
N ILE A 43 3.99 5.24 2.40
CA ILE A 43 3.33 4.52 1.31
C ILE A 43 1.85 4.35 1.62
N TRP A 44 1.53 3.90 2.82
CA TRP A 44 0.14 3.71 3.25
C TRP A 44 -0.65 5.02 3.16
N THR A 45 -0.06 6.11 3.65
CA THR A 45 -0.72 7.41 3.62
C THR A 45 -1.03 7.86 2.20
N MET A 46 -0.06 7.69 1.29
CA MET A 46 -0.29 8.06 -0.11
C MET A 46 -1.37 7.21 -0.76
N LEU A 47 -1.39 5.92 -0.47
CA LEU A 47 -2.40 5.03 -1.04
C LEU A 47 -3.79 5.30 -0.46
N SER A 48 -3.86 5.74 0.79
CA SER A 48 -5.15 6.08 1.39
C SER A 48 -5.75 7.36 0.82
N GLU A 49 -4.94 8.20 0.17
CA GLU A 49 -5.42 9.42 -0.45
C GLU A 49 -6.13 9.17 -1.78
N ASP A 50 -5.54 8.36 -2.65
CA ASP A 50 -6.12 8.13 -3.98
C ASP A 50 -6.03 6.69 -4.47
N GLY A 51 -5.26 5.85 -3.81
CA GLY A 51 -5.15 4.43 -4.15
C GLY A 51 -4.31 4.10 -5.37
N HIS A 52 -3.66 5.07 -5.99
CA HIS A 52 -2.88 4.84 -7.22
C HIS A 52 -1.45 4.41 -6.89
N VAL A 53 -1.14 3.16 -7.17
CA VAL A 53 0.20 2.60 -6.89
C VAL A 53 1.29 3.37 -7.65
N ALA A 54 1.03 3.71 -8.92
CA ALA A 54 2.02 4.43 -9.72
C ALA A 54 2.39 5.79 -9.12
N ARG A 55 1.44 6.47 -8.51
CA ARG A 55 1.70 7.77 -7.88
C ARG A 55 2.54 7.63 -6.62
N ALA A 56 2.26 6.61 -5.81
CA ALA A 56 3.06 6.33 -4.63
C ALA A 56 4.49 5.97 -5.04
N TYR A 57 4.64 5.13 -6.06
CA TYR A 57 5.94 4.76 -6.60
C TYR A 57 6.73 5.99 -7.04
N GLN A 58 6.10 6.87 -7.82
CA GLN A 58 6.76 8.06 -8.34
C GLN A 58 7.15 9.03 -7.22
N ALA A 59 6.28 9.21 -6.23
CA ALA A 59 6.55 10.10 -5.12
C ALA A 59 7.76 9.63 -4.30
N ILE A 60 7.88 8.33 -4.05
CA ILE A 60 9.02 7.77 -3.35
C ILE A 60 10.30 7.91 -4.19
N LEU A 61 10.18 7.64 -5.48
CA LEU A 61 11.32 7.74 -6.38
C LEU A 61 11.88 9.17 -6.43
N ASP A 62 11.00 10.16 -6.38
CA ASP A 62 11.40 11.57 -6.39
C ASP A 62 11.99 12.03 -5.05
N SER A 63 11.60 11.40 -3.95
CA SER A 63 11.98 11.82 -2.60
C SER A 63 13.19 11.09 -2.04
N TYR A 64 13.49 9.92 -2.55
CA TYR A 64 14.54 9.06 -2.04
C TYR A 64 15.53 8.68 -3.13
N ASP A 65 16.78 8.51 -2.74
CA ASP A 65 17.83 8.07 -3.66
C ASP A 65 17.83 6.53 -3.71
N VAL A 66 16.97 5.98 -4.56
CA VAL A 66 16.82 4.54 -4.70
C VAL A 66 16.79 4.16 -6.17
N GLU A 67 17.16 2.92 -6.46
CA GLU A 67 17.07 2.40 -7.82
C GLU A 67 15.61 2.11 -8.17
N PRO A 68 15.13 2.56 -9.34
CA PRO A 68 13.73 2.37 -9.72
C PRO A 68 13.28 0.92 -9.71
N GLU A 69 14.09 0.02 -10.25
CA GLU A 69 13.72 -1.40 -10.33
C GLU A 69 13.60 -2.04 -8.95
N ARG A 70 14.49 -1.67 -8.05
CA ARG A 70 14.46 -2.19 -6.69
C ARG A 70 13.26 -1.65 -5.93
N LEU A 71 13.00 -0.35 -6.08
CA LEU A 71 11.84 0.26 -5.44
C LEU A 71 10.55 -0.40 -5.93
N GLN A 72 10.44 -0.63 -7.23
CA GLN A 72 9.26 -1.28 -7.79
C GLN A 72 9.08 -2.67 -7.17
N ALA A 73 10.13 -3.48 -7.14
CA ALA A 73 10.06 -4.82 -6.59
C ALA A 73 9.66 -4.81 -5.10
N ASP A 74 10.27 -3.94 -4.32
CA ASP A 74 10.00 -3.85 -2.89
C ASP A 74 8.59 -3.34 -2.61
N LEU A 75 8.14 -2.34 -3.35
CA LEU A 75 6.81 -1.78 -3.20
C LEU A 75 5.73 -2.82 -3.53
N LEU A 76 5.89 -3.50 -4.66
CA LEU A 76 4.91 -4.51 -5.06
C LEU A 76 4.89 -5.69 -4.10
N ALA A 77 6.05 -6.09 -3.58
CA ALA A 77 6.12 -7.16 -2.58
C ALA A 77 5.39 -6.76 -1.28
N LEU A 78 5.57 -5.52 -0.85
CA LEU A 78 4.89 -5.01 0.34
C LEU A 78 3.38 -5.00 0.14
N LEU A 79 2.91 -4.55 -1.02
CA LEU A 79 1.48 -4.49 -1.31
C LEU A 79 0.87 -5.87 -1.44
N GLU A 80 1.61 -6.84 -2.00
CA GLU A 80 1.16 -8.23 -2.04
C GLU A 80 0.96 -8.76 -0.63
N LYS A 81 1.88 -8.46 0.26
CA LYS A 81 1.79 -8.87 1.66
C LYS A 81 0.57 -8.25 2.34
N PHE A 82 0.33 -6.97 2.10
CA PHE A 82 -0.85 -6.31 2.64
C PHE A 82 -2.14 -6.96 2.14
N ALA A 83 -2.18 -7.30 0.85
CA ALA A 83 -3.35 -7.96 0.28
C ALA A 83 -3.58 -9.34 0.88
N GLU A 84 -2.53 -10.11 1.10
CA GLU A 84 -2.62 -11.43 1.74
C GLU A 84 -3.16 -11.34 3.15
N GLN A 85 -2.84 -10.25 3.86
CA GLN A 85 -3.29 -10.06 5.25
C GLN A 85 -4.65 -9.36 5.33
N GLY A 86 -5.29 -9.10 4.21
CA GLY A 86 -6.60 -8.46 4.21
C GLY A 86 -6.58 -6.98 4.53
N LEU A 87 -5.42 -6.35 4.44
CA LEU A 87 -5.29 -4.93 4.76
C LEU A 87 -5.64 -4.01 3.60
N ILE A 88 -5.54 -4.52 2.39
CA ILE A 88 -5.90 -3.78 1.17
C ILE A 88 -6.62 -4.69 0.20
N VAL A 89 -7.38 -4.08 -0.71
CA VAL A 89 -7.98 -4.76 -1.84
C VAL A 89 -7.33 -4.20 -3.10
N VAL A 90 -6.80 -5.08 -3.93
CA VAL A 90 -6.12 -4.69 -5.17
C VAL A 90 -7.10 -4.77 -6.32
N GLN A 91 -7.24 -3.67 -7.06
CA GLN A 91 -8.08 -3.61 -8.25
C GLN A 91 -7.20 -3.36 -9.46
N ASP A 92 -7.17 -4.32 -10.36
CA ASP A 92 -6.42 -4.18 -11.61
C ASP A 92 -7.28 -3.53 -12.67
N PRO A 93 -6.71 -2.65 -13.51
CA PRO A 93 -7.47 -2.05 -14.61
C PRO A 93 -8.11 -3.08 -15.54
N ALA A 94 -7.41 -4.20 -15.76
CA ALA A 94 -7.92 -5.26 -16.62
C ALA A 94 -9.20 -5.91 -16.05
N ALA A 95 -9.28 -6.02 -14.73
CA ALA A 95 -10.47 -6.56 -14.08
C ALA A 95 -11.67 -5.63 -14.22
N VAL A 96 -11.43 -4.33 -14.22
CA VAL A 96 -12.47 -3.33 -14.40
C VAL A 96 -13.00 -3.38 -15.83
N ASP A 97 -12.11 -3.49 -16.79
CA ASP A 97 -12.47 -3.54 -18.21
C ASP A 97 -13.23 -4.79 -18.58
N GLY A 98 -12.98 -5.87 -17.86
CA GLY A 98 -13.68 -7.12 -18.11
C GLY A 98 -15.12 -7.12 -17.66
N ALA A 99 -15.52 -6.11 -16.93
CA ALA A 99 -16.88 -6.00 -16.41
C ALA A 99 -17.91 -5.48 -17.46
#